data_79237a917c2f8a84c2bc11fb38036350
#
_entry.id   79237a917c2f8a84c2bc11fb38036350
#
_cell.length_a   1.000
_cell.length_b   1.000
_cell.length_c   1.000
_cell.angle_alpha   90.00
_cell.angle_beta   90.00
_cell.angle_gamma   90.00
#
_symmetry.space_group_name_H-M   'P 1'
#
loop_
_entity.id
_entity.type
_entity.pdbx_description
1 polymer ?
#
loop_
_entity_poly.entity_id
_entity_poly.type
_entity_poly.pdbx_seq_one_letter_code
_entity_poly.pdbx_strand_id
1 'polypeptide(L)'
;EGPYPVYGSGGVVGQHAEYVVNGPGVIVGRKGNVGAVYWADDPFFPIDTVYWVKTDLPLRYVYFNLKAQNFLNNDAAVPGLSRQQAYLLDLLVPADGVLGEFDRIVEPQFEVLRRLRQRNTVLRQTRDLLLPKLISGEIDVSDLDIDVGEDAA
;
A
#
# COMPACT_ATOMS: atom_id res chain seq x y z
N GLU A 1 -12.32 -14.76 7.55
CA GLU A 1 -11.48 -13.93 6.66
C GLU A 1 -12.41 -13.23 5.66
N GLY A 2 -12.13 -12.00 5.35
CA GLY A 2 -12.93 -11.17 4.45
C GLY A 2 -12.06 -10.54 3.36
N PRO A 3 -12.64 -9.68 2.48
CA PRO A 3 -11.93 -9.15 1.32
C PRO A 3 -11.05 -7.93 1.65
N TYR A 4 -11.18 -7.34 2.86
CA TYR A 4 -10.55 -6.05 3.16
C TYR A 4 -9.19 -6.22 3.81
N PRO A 5 -8.12 -5.60 3.28
CA PRO A 5 -6.80 -5.68 3.89
C PRO A 5 -6.77 -5.02 5.26
N VAL A 6 -6.12 -5.68 6.22
CA VAL A 6 -5.83 -5.14 7.55
C VAL A 6 -4.45 -4.49 7.52
N TYR A 7 -4.39 -3.21 7.84
CA TYR A 7 -3.13 -2.48 7.91
C TYR A 7 -2.62 -2.35 9.34
N GLY A 8 -1.40 -2.85 9.56
CA GLY A 8 -0.55 -2.57 10.70
C GLY A 8 0.68 -1.76 10.31
N SER A 9 1.56 -1.45 11.26
CA SER A 9 2.77 -0.66 11.02
C SER A 9 3.78 -1.32 10.06
N GLY A 10 3.67 -2.62 9.84
CA GLY A 10 4.46 -3.35 8.83
C GLY A 10 3.80 -3.42 7.44
N GLY A 11 2.70 -2.72 7.21
CA GLY A 11 1.89 -2.81 5.98
C GLY A 11 0.68 -3.72 6.16
N VAL A 12 0.30 -4.46 5.11
CA VAL A 12 -0.82 -5.41 5.19
C VAL A 12 -0.41 -6.62 6.04
N VAL A 13 -1.17 -6.88 7.12
CA VAL A 13 -0.91 -7.94 8.11
C VAL A 13 -1.98 -9.03 8.12
N GLY A 14 -3.05 -8.87 7.35
CA GLY A 14 -4.15 -9.85 7.29
C GLY A 14 -5.32 -9.32 6.49
N GLN A 15 -6.47 -9.98 6.67
CA GLN A 15 -7.75 -9.61 6.04
C GLN A 15 -8.88 -9.57 7.07
N HIS A 16 -9.89 -8.74 6.84
CA HIS A 16 -11.06 -8.57 7.69
C HIS A 16 -12.35 -8.59 6.89
N ALA A 17 -13.45 -8.98 7.53
CA ALA A 17 -14.77 -9.03 6.90
C ALA A 17 -15.39 -7.64 6.67
N GLU A 18 -14.93 -6.64 7.44
CA GLU A 18 -15.41 -5.27 7.41
C GLU A 18 -14.26 -4.30 7.17
N TYR A 19 -14.55 -3.11 6.67
CA TYR A 19 -13.61 -2.00 6.57
C TYR A 19 -14.02 -0.84 7.49
N VAL A 20 -13.05 -0.04 7.89
CA VAL A 20 -13.24 1.21 8.64
C VAL A 20 -13.10 2.42 7.72
N VAL A 21 -12.21 2.33 6.74
CA VAL A 21 -11.93 3.40 5.77
C VAL A 21 -12.30 2.93 4.38
N ASN A 22 -13.13 3.71 3.69
CA ASN A 22 -13.66 3.35 2.36
C ASN A 22 -12.61 3.46 1.22
N GLY A 23 -11.39 3.94 1.52
CA GLY A 23 -10.34 4.12 0.50
C GLY A 23 -10.67 5.15 -0.60
N PRO A 24 -9.66 5.59 -1.37
CA PRO A 24 -8.25 5.37 -1.06
C PRO A 24 -7.83 6.02 0.25
N GLY A 25 -6.71 5.58 0.82
CA GLY A 25 -6.25 6.08 2.11
C GLY A 25 -4.74 6.14 2.26
N VAL A 26 -4.28 7.04 3.12
CA VAL A 26 -2.89 7.13 3.57
C VAL A 26 -2.80 6.66 5.00
N ILE A 27 -1.85 5.78 5.27
CA ILE A 27 -1.66 5.10 6.55
C ILE A 27 -0.25 5.39 7.03
N VAL A 28 -0.11 5.70 8.33
CA VAL A 28 1.18 6.02 8.95
C VAL A 28 1.42 5.10 10.14
N GLY A 29 2.56 4.44 10.16
CA GLY A 29 2.99 3.58 11.25
C GLY A 29 3.14 4.35 12.57
N ARG A 30 2.47 3.87 13.61
CA ARG A 30 2.45 4.49 14.94
C ARG A 30 3.33 3.75 15.95
N LYS A 31 3.35 2.42 15.91
CA LYS A 31 4.08 1.54 16.82
C LYS A 31 4.88 0.53 16.01
N GLY A 32 6.06 0.17 16.44
CA GLY A 32 6.94 -0.74 15.72
C GLY A 32 7.62 -0.02 14.56
N ASN A 33 7.11 -0.14 13.33
CA ASN A 33 7.65 0.58 12.17
C ASN A 33 7.08 2.02 12.10
N VAL A 34 7.60 2.86 13.01
CA VAL A 34 7.14 4.24 13.20
C VAL A 34 7.47 5.09 11.97
N GLY A 35 6.47 5.85 11.48
CA GLY A 35 6.63 6.74 10.33
C GLY A 35 6.64 6.04 8.97
N ALA A 36 6.46 4.71 8.92
CA ALA A 36 6.22 4.04 7.66
C ALA A 36 4.90 4.53 7.05
N VAL A 37 4.94 4.97 5.78
CA VAL A 37 3.76 5.52 5.11
C VAL A 37 3.33 4.58 3.99
N TYR A 38 2.06 4.17 4.02
CA TYR A 38 1.45 3.28 3.03
C TYR A 38 0.29 3.98 2.32
N TRP A 39 0.08 3.56 1.09
CA TRP A 39 -1.09 3.90 0.29
C TRP A 39 -2.01 2.68 0.17
N ALA A 40 -3.27 2.84 0.52
CA ALA A 40 -4.32 1.86 0.26
C ALA A 40 -5.18 2.35 -0.91
N ASP A 41 -5.31 1.53 -1.95
CA ASP A 41 -6.13 1.84 -3.14
C ASP A 41 -7.63 1.57 -2.87
N ASP A 42 -7.91 0.57 -2.06
CA ASP A 42 -9.25 0.01 -1.82
C ASP A 42 -9.64 0.18 -0.33
N PRO A 43 -10.91 -0.11 0.05
CA PRO A 43 -11.33 -0.07 1.44
C PRO A 43 -10.46 -0.96 2.34
N PHE A 44 -10.18 -0.51 3.56
CA PHE A 44 -9.27 -1.19 4.47
C PHE A 44 -9.65 -1.07 5.94
N PHE A 45 -9.06 -1.95 6.76
CA PHE A 45 -9.20 -1.97 8.21
C PHE A 45 -7.86 -1.60 8.88
N PRO A 46 -7.71 -0.40 9.48
CA PRO A 46 -6.51 -0.03 10.23
C PRO A 46 -6.58 -0.56 11.67
N ILE A 47 -5.50 -1.18 12.16
CA ILE A 47 -5.40 -1.58 13.56
C ILE A 47 -4.70 -0.50 14.42
N ASP A 48 -4.62 -0.72 15.72
CA ASP A 48 -4.13 0.27 16.71
C ASP A 48 -2.64 0.65 16.56
N THR A 49 -1.88 -0.08 15.73
CA THR A 49 -0.47 0.20 15.45
C THR A 49 -0.25 1.22 14.33
N VAL A 50 -1.31 1.76 13.75
CA VAL A 50 -1.26 2.77 12.71
C VAL A 50 -2.20 3.93 12.98
N TYR A 51 -1.93 5.07 12.32
CA TYR A 51 -2.88 6.13 12.05
C TYR A 51 -3.31 6.07 10.59
N TRP A 52 -4.51 6.55 10.29
CA TRP A 52 -4.92 6.85 8.93
C TRP A 52 -5.25 8.34 8.81
N VAL A 53 -5.03 8.91 7.64
CA VAL A 53 -5.15 10.33 7.40
C VAL A 53 -6.56 10.67 6.93
N LYS A 54 -7.17 11.69 7.57
CA LYS A 54 -8.38 12.36 7.10
C LYS A 54 -8.01 13.80 6.76
N THR A 55 -8.25 14.22 5.52
CA THR A 55 -7.84 15.53 5.00
C THR A 55 -8.74 15.98 3.86
N ASP A 56 -8.82 17.29 3.64
CA ASP A 56 -9.46 17.91 2.47
C ASP A 56 -8.43 18.21 1.36
N LEU A 57 -7.13 18.04 1.65
CA LEU A 57 -6.08 18.18 0.64
C LEU A 57 -6.03 16.97 -0.29
N PRO A 58 -5.51 17.11 -1.52
CA PRO A 58 -5.28 15.98 -2.42
C PRO A 58 -4.48 14.87 -1.73
N LEU A 59 -5.07 13.69 -1.60
CA LEU A 59 -4.55 12.62 -0.75
C LEU A 59 -3.18 12.11 -1.24
N ARG A 60 -2.93 12.13 -2.56
CA ARG A 60 -1.64 11.77 -3.17
C ARG A 60 -0.54 12.75 -2.76
N TYR A 61 -0.87 14.06 -2.71
CA TYR A 61 0.07 15.05 -2.21
C TYR A 61 0.45 14.79 -0.76
N VAL A 62 -0.54 14.54 0.09
CA VAL A 62 -0.32 14.23 1.51
C VAL A 62 0.50 12.95 1.68
N TYR A 63 0.26 11.94 0.86
CA TYR A 63 1.07 10.71 0.85
C TYR A 63 2.56 11.00 0.61
N PHE A 64 2.91 11.77 -0.41
CA PHE A 64 4.31 12.11 -0.70
C PHE A 64 4.91 13.05 0.36
N ASN A 65 4.14 14.02 0.83
CA ASN A 65 4.60 14.91 1.91
C ASN A 65 4.94 14.10 3.16
N LEU A 66 4.06 13.22 3.60
CA LEU A 66 4.31 12.37 4.77
C LEU A 66 5.47 11.41 4.56
N LYS A 67 5.68 10.88 3.35
CA LYS A 67 6.86 10.07 3.04
C LYS A 67 8.18 10.82 3.14
N ALA A 68 8.16 12.11 2.92
CA ALA A 68 9.34 12.99 3.03
C ALA A 68 9.58 13.46 4.49
N GLN A 69 8.64 13.26 5.40
CA GLN A 69 8.78 13.65 6.80
C GLN A 69 9.72 12.73 7.57
N ASN A 70 10.39 13.30 8.55
CA ASN A 70 11.18 12.55 9.51
C ASN A 70 10.36 12.32 10.78
N PHE A 71 9.84 11.11 10.95
CA PHE A 71 9.06 10.71 12.12
C PHE A 71 9.92 10.19 13.29
N LEU A 72 11.23 10.28 13.20
CA LEU A 72 12.12 9.72 14.21
C LEU A 72 11.96 10.46 15.52
N ASN A 73 11.57 9.72 16.54
CA ASN A 73 11.61 10.13 17.93
C ASN A 73 12.81 9.45 18.60
N ASN A 74 13.88 10.19 18.78
CA ASN A 74 15.15 9.66 19.32
C ASN A 74 15.13 9.45 20.85
N ASP A 75 14.03 9.82 21.54
CA ASP A 75 14.03 9.94 23.01
C ASP A 75 13.30 8.84 23.76
N ALA A 76 12.77 7.81 23.07
CA ALA A 76 12.00 6.76 23.74
C ALA A 76 12.65 5.38 23.64
N ALA A 77 12.68 4.66 24.75
CA ALA A 77 13.12 3.26 24.83
C ALA A 77 12.24 2.30 23.96
N VAL A 78 11.02 2.71 23.66
CA VAL A 78 10.10 2.03 22.74
C VAL A 78 9.67 3.05 21.67
N PRO A 79 10.04 2.85 20.40
CA PRO A 79 9.62 3.74 19.33
C PRO A 79 8.10 3.80 19.20
N GLY A 80 7.54 5.00 19.27
CA GLY A 80 6.12 5.23 19.11
C GLY A 80 5.84 6.65 18.64
N LEU A 81 4.91 6.81 17.72
CA LEU A 81 4.41 8.11 17.27
C LEU A 81 3.15 8.45 18.07
N SER A 82 3.24 9.42 18.96
CA SER A 82 2.05 9.96 19.62
C SER A 82 1.26 10.86 18.66
N ARG A 83 -0.04 11.04 18.91
CA ARG A 83 -0.87 11.93 18.09
C ARG A 83 -0.37 13.38 18.14
N GLN A 84 0.12 13.82 19.31
CA GLN A 84 0.69 15.15 19.48
C GLN A 84 1.93 15.34 18.60
N GLN A 85 2.84 14.38 18.59
CA GLN A 85 4.03 14.42 17.71
C GLN A 85 3.67 14.41 16.23
N ALA A 86 2.67 13.62 15.84
CA ALA A 86 2.20 13.61 14.45
C ALA A 86 1.61 14.98 14.03
N TYR A 87 0.94 15.69 14.93
CA TYR A 87 0.37 17.02 14.66
C TYR A 87 1.38 18.18 14.74
N LEU A 88 2.58 17.94 15.26
CA LEU A 88 3.67 18.93 15.26
C LEU A 88 4.47 18.91 13.95
N LEU A 89 4.20 17.99 13.06
CA LEU A 89 4.87 17.93 11.76
C LEU A 89 4.37 19.06 10.87
N ASP A 90 5.30 19.82 10.32
CA ASP A 90 5.00 20.88 9.37
C ASP A 90 4.54 20.30 8.03
N LEU A 91 3.35 20.65 7.61
CA LEU A 91 2.82 20.32 6.29
C LEU A 91 2.91 21.58 5.42
N LEU A 92 3.78 21.54 4.42
CA LEU A 92 3.80 22.57 3.39
C LEU A 92 2.50 22.46 2.57
N VAL A 93 1.71 23.52 2.52
CA VAL A 93 0.50 23.60 1.71
C VAL A 93 0.73 24.58 0.55
N PRO A 94 0.99 24.06 -0.67
CA PRO A 94 1.10 24.90 -1.85
C PRO A 94 -0.23 25.57 -2.21
N ALA A 95 -0.17 26.59 -3.08
CA ALA A 95 -1.38 27.19 -3.65
C ALA A 95 -2.19 26.15 -4.44
N ASP A 96 -3.52 26.33 -4.46
CA ASP A 96 -4.46 25.38 -5.08
C ASP A 96 -4.11 25.01 -6.54
N GLY A 97 -3.64 25.98 -7.33
CA GLY A 97 -3.21 25.72 -8.70
C GLY A 97 -2.03 24.77 -8.81
N VAL A 98 -1.09 24.79 -7.85
CA VAL A 98 0.06 23.87 -7.80
C VAL A 98 -0.39 22.48 -7.36
N LEU A 99 -1.28 22.40 -6.38
CA LEU A 99 -1.85 21.13 -5.93
C LEU A 99 -2.64 20.45 -7.03
N GLY A 100 -3.45 21.20 -7.79
CA GLY A 100 -4.22 20.67 -8.92
C GLY A 100 -3.33 20.15 -10.04
N GLU A 101 -2.25 20.88 -10.37
CA GLU A 101 -1.29 20.43 -11.39
C GLU A 101 -0.51 19.20 -10.94
N PHE A 102 -0.10 19.14 -9.66
CA PHE A 102 0.52 17.96 -9.08
C PHE A 102 -0.40 16.74 -9.19
N ASP A 103 -1.65 16.85 -8.78
CA ASP A 103 -2.58 15.72 -8.79
C ASP A 103 -2.87 15.25 -10.24
N ARG A 104 -2.99 16.18 -11.19
CA ARG A 104 -3.14 15.89 -12.63
C ARG A 104 -1.99 15.04 -13.20
N ILE A 105 -0.76 15.28 -12.70
CA ILE A 105 0.43 14.52 -13.14
C ILE A 105 0.50 13.18 -12.44
N VAL A 106 0.17 13.11 -11.15
CA VAL A 106 0.41 11.93 -10.30
C VAL A 106 -0.73 10.93 -10.37
N GLU A 107 -1.97 11.38 -10.55
CA GLU A 107 -3.13 10.48 -10.61
C GLU A 107 -3.02 9.38 -11.66
N PRO A 108 -2.65 9.64 -12.92
CA PRO A 108 -2.49 8.57 -13.91
C PRO A 108 -1.43 7.54 -13.53
N GLN A 109 -0.38 7.95 -12.82
CA GLN A 109 0.68 7.05 -12.34
C GLN A 109 0.16 6.11 -11.26
N PHE A 110 -0.65 6.61 -10.33
CA PHE A 110 -1.29 5.79 -9.31
C PHE A 110 -2.27 4.79 -9.92
N GLU A 111 -3.00 5.19 -10.95
CA GLU A 111 -3.91 4.28 -11.66
C GLU A 111 -3.12 3.15 -12.37
N VAL A 112 -2.00 3.46 -13.01
CA VAL A 112 -1.11 2.46 -13.59
C VAL A 112 -0.58 1.52 -12.52
N LEU A 113 -0.10 2.05 -11.39
CA LEU A 113 0.38 1.24 -10.26
C LEU A 113 -0.71 0.31 -9.71
N ARG A 114 -1.94 0.82 -9.56
CA ARG A 114 -3.08 0.02 -9.11
C ARG A 114 -3.34 -1.15 -10.07
N ARG A 115 -3.40 -0.90 -11.38
CA ARG A 115 -3.59 -1.93 -12.40
C ARG A 115 -2.47 -2.97 -12.38
N LEU A 116 -1.23 -2.55 -12.23
CA LEU A 116 -0.08 -3.45 -12.15
C LEU A 116 -0.14 -4.34 -10.91
N ARG A 117 -0.52 -3.78 -9.75
CA ARG A 117 -0.73 -4.56 -8.52
C ARG A 117 -1.82 -5.60 -8.67
N GLN A 118 -2.96 -5.23 -9.28
CA GLN A 118 -4.05 -6.17 -9.58
C GLN A 118 -3.59 -7.30 -10.50
N ARG A 119 -2.86 -6.96 -11.60
CA ARG A 119 -2.29 -7.96 -12.50
C ARG A 119 -1.33 -8.90 -11.78
N ASN A 120 -0.45 -8.38 -10.94
CA ASN A 120 0.47 -9.18 -10.15
C ASN A 120 -0.28 -10.14 -9.21
N THR A 121 -1.38 -9.70 -8.61
CA THR A 121 -2.22 -10.56 -7.77
C THR A 121 -2.81 -11.72 -8.59
N VAL A 122 -3.39 -11.44 -9.75
CA VAL A 122 -3.94 -12.46 -10.64
C VAL A 122 -2.86 -13.43 -11.11
N LEU A 123 -1.69 -12.92 -11.52
CA LEU A 123 -0.57 -13.76 -11.96
C LEU A 123 -0.08 -14.70 -10.86
N ARG A 124 0.03 -14.21 -9.62
CA ARG A 124 0.40 -15.05 -8.47
C ARG A 124 -0.66 -16.12 -8.20
N GLN A 125 -1.94 -15.77 -8.21
CA GLN A 125 -3.03 -16.74 -8.04
C GLN A 125 -3.02 -17.80 -9.13
N THR A 126 -2.82 -17.38 -10.39
CA THR A 126 -2.71 -18.30 -11.53
C THR A 126 -1.53 -19.25 -11.36
N ARG A 127 -0.36 -18.73 -11.00
CA ARG A 127 0.82 -19.57 -10.71
C ARG A 127 0.53 -20.59 -9.59
N ASP A 128 -0.04 -20.10 -8.49
CA ASP A 128 -0.27 -20.94 -7.30
C ASP A 128 -1.35 -22.02 -7.54
N LEU A 129 -2.26 -21.78 -8.50
CA LEU A 129 -3.22 -22.79 -8.96
C LEU A 129 -2.62 -23.79 -9.94
N LEU A 130 -1.76 -23.33 -10.85
CA LEU A 130 -1.20 -24.18 -11.91
C LEU A 130 0.00 -25.01 -11.43
N LEU A 131 0.88 -24.43 -10.62
CA LEU A 131 2.13 -25.08 -10.23
C LEU A 131 1.95 -26.47 -9.58
N PRO A 132 1.04 -26.66 -8.62
CA PRO A 132 0.79 -27.98 -8.06
C PRO A 132 0.29 -29.00 -9.10
N LYS A 133 -0.54 -28.56 -10.05
CA LYS A 133 -1.12 -29.41 -11.10
C LYS A 133 -0.08 -29.84 -12.14
N LEU A 134 0.86 -28.96 -12.47
CA LEU A 134 1.98 -29.28 -13.34
C LEU A 134 2.95 -30.27 -12.66
N ILE A 135 3.27 -30.04 -11.39
CA ILE A 135 4.19 -30.91 -10.63
C ILE A 135 3.58 -32.31 -10.44
N SER A 136 2.27 -32.38 -10.21
CA SER A 136 1.58 -33.68 -10.03
C SER A 136 1.31 -34.45 -11.35
N GLY A 137 1.52 -33.80 -12.51
CA GLY A 137 1.17 -34.35 -13.82
C GLY A 137 -0.33 -34.35 -14.13
N GLU A 138 -1.16 -33.65 -13.30
CA GLU A 138 -2.60 -33.49 -13.60
C GLU A 138 -2.79 -32.64 -14.89
N ILE A 139 -1.87 -31.71 -15.15
CA ILE A 139 -1.78 -30.98 -16.41
C ILE A 139 -0.48 -31.41 -17.10
N ASP A 140 -0.62 -32.05 -18.26
CA ASP A 140 0.50 -32.40 -19.13
C ASP A 140 0.70 -31.26 -20.16
N VAL A 141 1.93 -30.77 -20.26
CA VAL A 141 2.34 -29.70 -21.17
C VAL A 141 3.42 -30.17 -22.15
N SER A 142 3.68 -31.49 -22.22
CA SER A 142 4.76 -32.04 -23.04
C SER A 142 4.61 -31.76 -24.54
N ASP A 143 3.37 -31.57 -25.00
CA ASP A 143 3.05 -31.29 -26.40
C ASP A 143 2.91 -29.79 -26.70
N LEU A 144 3.12 -28.91 -25.69
CA LEU A 144 3.02 -27.47 -25.85
C LEU A 144 4.39 -26.87 -26.16
N ASP A 145 4.46 -26.13 -27.28
CA ASP A 145 5.61 -25.27 -27.57
C ASP A 145 5.55 -24.02 -26.66
N ILE A 146 6.27 -24.07 -25.53
CA ILE A 146 6.29 -23.01 -24.53
C ILE A 146 7.54 -22.18 -24.73
N ASP A 147 7.39 -20.97 -25.25
CA ASP A 147 8.45 -19.97 -25.29
C ASP A 147 8.71 -19.44 -23.88
N VAL A 148 9.83 -19.83 -23.28
CA VAL A 148 10.24 -19.41 -21.94
C VAL A 148 11.07 -18.13 -21.94
N GLY A 149 11.36 -17.53 -23.12
CA GLY A 149 12.24 -16.39 -23.27
C GLY A 149 13.72 -16.71 -22.92
N GLU A 150 14.66 -15.96 -23.47
CA GLU A 150 16.09 -16.17 -23.23
C GLU A 150 16.56 -15.80 -21.81
N ASP A 151 15.74 -15.09 -21.02
CA ASP A 151 16.09 -14.59 -19.67
C ASP A 151 15.68 -15.54 -18.53
N ALA A 152 15.22 -16.77 -18.78
CA ALA A 152 14.72 -17.71 -17.78
C ALA A 152 15.80 -18.71 -17.28
N ALA A 153 17.07 -18.47 -17.52
CA ALA A 153 18.19 -19.31 -17.08
C ALA A 153 19.00 -18.71 -15.95
#